data_1b97209d6ade5afed507b5642f0f17ce
#
_entry.id   1b97209d6ade5afed507b5642f0f17ce
#
_cell.length_a   1.000
_cell.length_b   1.000
_cell.length_c   1.000
_cell.angle_alpha   90.00
_cell.angle_beta   90.00
_cell.angle_gamma   90.00
#
_symmetry.space_group_name_H-M   'P 1'
#
loop_
_entity.id
_entity.type
_entity.pdbx_description
1 polymer ?
#
loop_
_entity_poly.entity_id
_entity_poly.type
_entity_poly.pdbx_seq_one_letter_code
_entity_poly.pdbx_strand_id
1 'polypeptide(L)'
;MAITHHPQHNIDMLHGSLLDKILLFALPLAASMMLQQLFNSADVAVVGLFDSPQAMSAVGSNGAAINLMVNLFVGLSIGANVIVAQCIGRNDTAKIHDAVHTSISLALIGGGILLVWGLVMARVILTLMNTPADIMELAVVYFRIYFVGTPFIMLYNFGSAVLRSKGDSKRPLIALAVGGVVNVILNVIFVVGFRMSVTGVALATVISNVISSLMIMRNLMTEEAPFTFRIGDLMLGKKYVIDILKIGLPAGLQGSLFAVSNVCIQTAINGIGSYASAGSAAALNFDFLVYYIAAAFTQAAVTFTSQNFGAGDYVRCRKVFSVSMCAGTFFTGLACIACAVWKTELLSLYTVNPEVLQYAEVRMIHAVAFLWMTNIYEVTGGCLRGMGHSTLPTVIILLGCCVLRIIWVYTIFAVYQDFAVLMDVYPVSWLITSIATLTAYYIIRRKIF
;
A
#
# COMPACT_ATOMS: atom_id res chain seq x y z
N MET A 1 10.11 -35.48 26.97
CA MET A 1 9.79 -34.09 26.67
C MET A 1 9.59 -33.99 25.15
N ALA A 2 8.36 -33.96 24.68
CA ALA A 2 8.06 -33.87 23.26
C ALA A 2 8.31 -32.43 22.81
N ILE A 3 9.30 -32.25 21.94
CA ILE A 3 9.54 -30.99 21.24
C ILE A 3 8.38 -30.81 20.28
N THR A 4 7.39 -29.99 20.67
CA THR A 4 6.34 -29.55 19.76
C THR A 4 7.01 -28.66 18.72
N HIS A 5 7.29 -29.25 17.54
CA HIS A 5 7.62 -28.48 16.35
C HIS A 5 6.43 -27.57 16.01
N HIS A 6 6.46 -26.32 16.49
CA HIS A 6 5.67 -25.27 15.87
C HIS A 6 6.17 -25.10 14.44
N PRO A 7 5.30 -25.15 13.41
CA PRO A 7 5.73 -24.96 12.04
C PRO A 7 6.42 -23.59 11.94
N GLN A 8 7.70 -23.59 11.58
CA GLN A 8 8.47 -22.36 11.39
C GLN A 8 7.85 -21.61 10.21
N HIS A 9 6.99 -20.64 10.50
CA HIS A 9 6.42 -19.74 9.49
C HIS A 9 7.44 -18.71 8.97
N ASN A 10 8.65 -18.71 9.54
CA ASN A 10 9.67 -17.71 9.28
C ASN A 10 10.58 -18.13 8.13
N ILE A 11 10.71 -17.24 7.14
CA ILE A 11 11.65 -17.43 6.04
C ILE A 11 13.02 -16.92 6.47
N ASP A 12 14.05 -17.78 6.44
CA ASP A 12 15.44 -17.38 6.64
C ASP A 12 15.91 -16.52 5.46
N MET A 13 16.11 -15.22 5.67
CA MET A 13 16.48 -14.26 4.64
C MET A 13 18.01 -14.12 4.48
N LEU A 14 18.78 -14.64 5.46
CA LEU A 14 20.23 -14.49 5.49
C LEU A 14 20.97 -15.60 4.76
N HIS A 15 20.38 -16.81 4.65
CA HIS A 15 21.07 -17.95 4.07
C HIS A 15 20.27 -18.61 2.95
N GLY A 16 20.89 -19.48 2.16
CA GLY A 16 20.27 -20.31 1.13
C GLY A 16 19.84 -19.55 -0.14
N SER A 17 18.98 -20.17 -0.94
CA SER A 17 18.48 -19.61 -2.20
C SER A 17 17.60 -18.37 -1.96
N LEU A 18 17.65 -17.40 -2.88
CA LEU A 18 16.90 -16.15 -2.76
C LEU A 18 15.60 -16.15 -3.53
N LEU A 19 15.57 -16.81 -4.72
CA LEU A 19 14.41 -16.73 -5.61
C LEU A 19 13.16 -17.36 -4.99
N ASP A 20 13.28 -18.59 -4.50
CA ASP A 20 12.21 -19.31 -3.83
C ASP A 20 11.71 -18.58 -2.58
N LYS A 21 12.63 -18.06 -1.78
CA LYS A 21 12.31 -17.33 -0.55
C LYS A 21 11.62 -15.98 -0.82
N ILE A 22 12.09 -15.23 -1.82
CA ILE A 22 11.46 -13.99 -2.25
C ILE A 22 10.06 -14.27 -2.80
N LEU A 23 9.87 -15.33 -3.59
CA LEU A 23 8.56 -15.72 -4.09
C LEU A 23 7.62 -16.14 -2.95
N LEU A 24 8.08 -17.00 -2.03
CA LEU A 24 7.30 -17.43 -0.86
C LEU A 24 6.88 -16.27 0.04
N PHE A 25 7.69 -15.21 0.08
CA PHE A 25 7.39 -14.00 0.84
C PHE A 25 6.48 -13.03 0.08
N ALA A 26 6.73 -12.81 -1.22
CA ALA A 26 6.00 -11.85 -2.04
C ALA A 26 4.58 -12.32 -2.39
N LEU A 27 4.35 -13.62 -2.65
CA LEU A 27 3.03 -14.14 -3.01
C LEU A 27 1.94 -13.86 -1.95
N PRO A 28 2.15 -14.13 -0.65
CA PRO A 28 1.17 -13.76 0.37
C PRO A 28 0.95 -12.25 0.49
N LEU A 29 1.98 -11.43 0.21
CA LEU A 29 1.85 -9.98 0.22
C LEU A 29 1.00 -9.47 -0.95
N ALA A 30 1.22 -9.99 -2.17
CA ALA A 30 0.38 -9.66 -3.32
C ALA A 30 -1.07 -10.06 -3.06
N ALA A 31 -1.31 -11.27 -2.54
CA ALA A 31 -2.63 -11.73 -2.15
C ALA A 31 -3.28 -10.82 -1.10
N SER A 32 -2.52 -10.35 -0.09
CA SER A 32 -3.03 -9.42 0.92
C SER A 32 -3.50 -8.10 0.30
N MET A 33 -2.69 -7.51 -0.60
CA MET A 33 -3.03 -6.24 -1.25
C MET A 33 -4.24 -6.38 -2.17
N MET A 34 -4.33 -7.48 -2.92
CA MET A 34 -5.49 -7.78 -3.78
C MET A 34 -6.76 -8.00 -2.96
N LEU A 35 -6.68 -8.77 -1.87
CA LEU A 35 -7.81 -8.99 -0.97
C LEU A 35 -8.28 -7.70 -0.32
N GLN A 36 -7.36 -6.85 0.14
CA GLN A 36 -7.70 -5.55 0.71
C GLN A 36 -8.46 -4.67 -0.30
N GLN A 37 -8.04 -4.66 -1.56
CA GLN A 37 -8.74 -3.94 -2.62
C GLN A 37 -10.14 -4.51 -2.88
N LEU A 38 -10.27 -5.84 -2.90
CA LEU A 38 -11.58 -6.49 -3.07
C LEU A 38 -12.53 -6.15 -1.92
N PHE A 39 -12.07 -6.12 -0.68
CA PHE A 39 -12.90 -5.75 0.47
C PHE A 39 -13.32 -4.28 0.42
N ASN A 40 -12.42 -3.37 0.05
CA ASN A 40 -12.77 -1.95 -0.16
C ASN A 40 -13.83 -1.78 -1.27
N SER A 41 -13.72 -2.57 -2.35
CA SER A 41 -14.70 -2.57 -3.43
C SER A 41 -16.05 -3.15 -2.99
N ALA A 42 -16.04 -4.17 -2.13
CA ALA A 42 -17.25 -4.76 -1.56
C ALA A 42 -18.00 -3.77 -0.66
N ASP A 43 -17.29 -2.96 0.14
CA ASP A 43 -17.89 -1.90 0.96
C ASP A 43 -18.73 -0.94 0.11
N VAL A 44 -18.17 -0.46 -1.00
CA VAL A 44 -18.86 0.45 -1.93
C VAL A 44 -20.00 -0.26 -2.65
N ALA A 45 -19.79 -1.51 -3.07
CA ALA A 45 -20.79 -2.30 -3.80
C ALA A 45 -22.03 -2.60 -2.94
N VAL A 46 -21.85 -2.96 -1.67
CA VAL A 46 -22.97 -3.25 -0.77
C VAL A 46 -23.85 -2.02 -0.59
N VAL A 47 -23.26 -0.85 -0.37
CA VAL A 47 -24.03 0.40 -0.26
C VAL A 47 -24.71 0.76 -1.58
N GLY A 48 -23.99 0.61 -2.71
CA GLY A 48 -24.53 0.94 -4.02
C GLY A 48 -25.70 0.04 -4.45
N LEU A 49 -25.72 -1.24 -4.01
CA LEU A 49 -26.76 -2.21 -4.39
C LEU A 49 -27.98 -2.18 -3.44
N PHE A 50 -27.76 -1.89 -2.15
CA PHE A 50 -28.77 -2.11 -1.11
C PHE A 50 -29.19 -0.82 -0.37
N ASP A 51 -28.61 0.33 -0.73
CA ASP A 51 -28.93 1.63 -0.14
C ASP A 51 -29.14 2.69 -1.25
N SER A 52 -28.89 3.95 -0.94
CA SER A 52 -29.13 5.09 -1.83
C SER A 52 -27.84 5.48 -2.62
N PRO A 53 -27.99 6.09 -3.80
CA PRO A 53 -26.84 6.69 -4.51
C PRO A 53 -26.10 7.73 -3.67
N GLN A 54 -26.81 8.44 -2.78
CA GLN A 54 -26.23 9.42 -1.85
C GLN A 54 -25.30 8.73 -0.85
N ALA A 55 -25.72 7.59 -0.27
CA ALA A 55 -24.89 6.82 0.64
C ALA A 55 -23.63 6.28 -0.05
N MET A 56 -23.75 5.75 -1.27
CA MET A 56 -22.60 5.31 -2.07
C MET A 56 -21.64 6.46 -2.36
N SER A 57 -22.17 7.64 -2.72
CA SER A 57 -21.38 8.83 -2.98
C SER A 57 -20.68 9.33 -1.71
N ALA A 58 -21.35 9.25 -0.55
CA ALA A 58 -20.77 9.62 0.74
C ALA A 58 -19.58 8.70 1.12
N VAL A 59 -19.70 7.39 0.94
CA VAL A 59 -18.59 6.45 1.17
C VAL A 59 -17.43 6.69 0.20
N GLY A 60 -17.75 6.86 -1.09
CA GLY A 60 -16.75 7.07 -2.14
C GLY A 60 -15.95 8.38 -1.97
N SER A 61 -16.63 9.48 -1.63
CA SER A 61 -15.99 10.79 -1.46
C SER A 61 -14.99 10.83 -0.31
N ASN A 62 -15.20 10.03 0.73
CA ASN A 62 -14.27 9.93 1.87
C ASN A 62 -12.95 9.24 1.51
N GLY A 63 -12.94 8.38 0.48
CA GLY A 63 -11.80 7.53 0.16
C GLY A 63 -10.50 8.31 -0.08
N ALA A 64 -10.56 9.47 -0.75
CA ALA A 64 -9.38 10.27 -1.04
C ALA A 64 -8.73 10.85 0.24
N ALA A 65 -9.53 11.40 1.15
CA ALA A 65 -9.03 11.96 2.41
C ALA A 65 -8.50 10.87 3.34
N ILE A 66 -9.22 9.76 3.45
CA ILE A 66 -8.81 8.59 4.24
C ILE A 66 -7.47 8.05 3.71
N ASN A 67 -7.36 7.81 2.40
CA ASN A 67 -6.14 7.29 1.79
C ASN A 67 -4.94 8.22 1.99
N LEU A 68 -5.12 9.52 1.87
CA LEU A 68 -4.05 10.49 2.08
C LEU A 68 -3.48 10.40 3.50
N MET A 69 -4.35 10.32 4.50
CA MET A 69 -3.94 10.28 5.91
C MET A 69 -3.42 8.90 6.32
N VAL A 70 -4.12 7.85 5.94
CA VAL A 70 -3.73 6.48 6.29
C VAL A 70 -2.39 6.11 5.62
N ASN A 71 -2.19 6.47 4.34
CA ASN A 71 -0.94 6.18 3.63
C ASN A 71 0.29 6.81 4.28
N LEU A 72 0.16 8.03 4.85
CA LEU A 72 1.24 8.66 5.59
C LEU A 72 1.71 7.77 6.75
N PHE A 73 0.77 7.25 7.52
CA PHE A 73 1.06 6.41 8.69
C PHE A 73 1.40 4.96 8.31
N VAL A 74 0.83 4.43 7.24
CA VAL A 74 1.25 3.14 6.67
C VAL A 74 2.71 3.20 6.24
N GLY A 75 3.14 4.30 5.64
CA GLY A 75 4.55 4.52 5.33
C GLY A 75 5.46 4.44 6.56
N LEU A 76 5.02 4.91 7.72
CA LEU A 76 5.77 4.76 8.98
C LEU A 76 5.97 3.29 9.35
N SER A 77 5.01 2.40 9.06
CA SER A 77 5.16 0.96 9.31
C SER A 77 6.26 0.32 8.44
N ILE A 78 6.54 0.89 7.25
CA ILE A 78 7.70 0.48 6.43
C ILE A 78 9.00 0.81 7.17
N GLY A 79 9.08 1.98 7.81
CA GLY A 79 10.20 2.36 8.66
C GLY A 79 10.40 1.37 9.81
N ALA A 80 9.33 0.97 10.50
CA ALA A 80 9.37 -0.05 11.54
C ALA A 80 9.88 -1.39 11.01
N ASN A 81 9.38 -1.85 9.85
CA ASN A 81 9.86 -3.07 9.19
C ASN A 81 11.37 -3.02 8.93
N VAL A 82 11.89 -1.92 8.38
CA VAL A 82 13.31 -1.77 8.06
C VAL A 82 14.16 -1.82 9.34
N ILE A 83 13.80 -1.06 10.37
CA ILE A 83 14.59 -0.97 11.61
C ILE A 83 14.60 -2.30 12.36
N VAL A 84 13.45 -2.96 12.51
CA VAL A 84 13.39 -4.29 13.13
C VAL A 84 14.18 -5.31 12.32
N ALA A 85 14.04 -5.32 10.98
CA ALA A 85 14.78 -6.23 10.10
C ALA A 85 16.30 -6.00 10.18
N GLN A 86 16.78 -4.76 10.26
CA GLN A 86 18.21 -4.47 10.47
C GLN A 86 18.71 -4.95 11.84
N CYS A 87 17.89 -4.83 12.89
CA CYS A 87 18.23 -5.37 14.20
C CYS A 87 18.32 -6.90 14.19
N ILE A 88 17.43 -7.57 13.45
CA ILE A 88 17.49 -9.02 13.22
C ILE A 88 18.80 -9.40 12.53
N GLY A 89 19.15 -8.70 11.44
CA GLY A 89 20.39 -8.95 10.72
C GLY A 89 21.64 -8.80 11.58
N ARG A 90 21.64 -7.86 12.55
CA ARG A 90 22.74 -7.68 13.51
C ARG A 90 22.77 -8.73 14.61
N ASN A 91 21.76 -9.59 14.70
CA ASN A 91 21.58 -10.59 15.75
C ASN A 91 21.64 -10.03 17.17
N ASP A 92 21.11 -8.81 17.37
CA ASP A 92 21.12 -8.09 18.65
C ASP A 92 19.74 -8.20 19.31
N THR A 93 19.60 -9.15 20.21
CA THR A 93 18.32 -9.50 20.86
C THR A 93 17.72 -8.35 21.65
N ALA A 94 18.54 -7.56 22.35
CA ALA A 94 18.07 -6.40 23.12
C ALA A 94 17.51 -5.32 22.17
N LYS A 95 18.20 -5.03 21.07
CA LYS A 95 17.74 -4.05 20.09
C LYS A 95 16.50 -4.51 19.32
N ILE A 96 16.33 -5.81 19.08
CA ILE A 96 15.11 -6.35 18.48
C ILE A 96 13.93 -6.08 19.42
N HIS A 97 14.04 -6.44 20.70
CA HIS A 97 13.03 -6.20 21.71
C HIS A 97 12.60 -4.72 21.76
N ASP A 98 13.58 -3.81 21.89
CA ASP A 98 13.33 -2.37 21.95
C ASP A 98 12.66 -1.82 20.68
N ALA A 99 13.11 -2.27 19.50
CA ALA A 99 12.55 -1.85 18.21
C ALA A 99 11.10 -2.35 18.03
N VAL A 100 10.79 -3.58 18.46
CA VAL A 100 9.43 -4.14 18.42
C VAL A 100 8.49 -3.33 19.30
N HIS A 101 8.84 -3.12 20.58
CA HIS A 101 8.02 -2.39 21.54
C HIS A 101 7.86 -0.92 21.15
N THR A 102 8.92 -0.26 20.66
CA THR A 102 8.83 1.11 20.12
C THR A 102 7.92 1.17 18.90
N SER A 103 7.94 0.18 18.00
CA SER A 103 7.07 0.13 16.82
C SER A 103 5.59 0.05 17.20
N ILE A 104 5.24 -0.79 18.17
CA ILE A 104 3.86 -0.91 18.66
C ILE A 104 3.41 0.35 19.42
N SER A 105 4.31 0.96 20.23
CA SER A 105 4.01 2.23 20.87
C SER A 105 3.75 3.35 19.87
N LEU A 106 4.51 3.42 18.77
CA LEU A 106 4.28 4.37 17.68
C LEU A 106 2.95 4.10 16.95
N ALA A 107 2.55 2.84 16.80
CA ALA A 107 1.24 2.49 16.24
C ALA A 107 0.09 3.02 17.09
N LEU A 108 0.18 2.86 18.40
CA LEU A 108 -0.84 3.36 19.35
C LEU A 108 -0.91 4.89 19.34
N ILE A 109 0.24 5.56 19.40
CA ILE A 109 0.31 7.03 19.37
C ILE A 109 -0.19 7.56 18.03
N GLY A 110 0.29 7.03 16.91
CA GLY A 110 -0.13 7.44 15.57
C GLY A 110 -1.62 7.21 15.34
N GLY A 111 -2.12 6.04 15.77
CA GLY A 111 -3.55 5.73 15.72
C GLY A 111 -4.39 6.66 16.59
N GLY A 112 -3.91 7.01 17.79
CA GLY A 112 -4.56 8.00 18.67
C GLY A 112 -4.57 9.41 18.09
N ILE A 113 -3.48 9.83 17.46
CA ILE A 113 -3.40 11.12 16.77
C ILE A 113 -4.43 11.15 15.63
N LEU A 114 -4.47 10.10 14.78
CA LEU A 114 -5.43 10.01 13.69
C LEU A 114 -6.88 9.98 14.18
N LEU A 115 -7.16 9.25 15.26
CA LEU A 115 -8.49 9.21 15.88
C LEU A 115 -8.96 10.62 16.24
N VAL A 116 -8.17 11.34 17.04
CA VAL A 116 -8.52 12.71 17.49
C VAL A 116 -8.65 13.66 16.30
N TRP A 117 -7.69 13.60 15.39
CA TRP A 117 -7.68 14.43 14.19
C TRP A 117 -8.91 14.16 13.30
N GLY A 118 -9.25 12.91 13.05
CA GLY A 118 -10.40 12.54 12.24
C GLY A 118 -11.73 12.93 12.84
N LEU A 119 -11.90 12.80 14.18
CA LEU A 119 -13.11 13.23 14.87
C LEU A 119 -13.31 14.75 14.80
N VAL A 120 -12.23 15.51 15.00
CA VAL A 120 -12.29 16.99 15.06
C VAL A 120 -12.37 17.60 13.66
N MET A 121 -11.54 17.11 12.72
CA MET A 121 -11.38 17.74 11.41
C MET A 121 -12.34 17.21 10.33
N ALA A 122 -13.17 16.21 10.61
CA ALA A 122 -14.04 15.57 9.62
C ALA A 122 -14.80 16.57 8.74
N ARG A 123 -15.57 17.47 9.35
CA ARG A 123 -16.37 18.46 8.61
C ARG A 123 -15.50 19.46 7.85
N VAL A 124 -14.40 19.93 8.44
CA VAL A 124 -13.49 20.89 7.82
C VAL A 124 -12.88 20.31 6.54
N ILE A 125 -12.39 19.07 6.61
CA ILE A 125 -11.76 18.39 5.47
C ILE A 125 -12.76 18.19 4.35
N LEU A 126 -13.94 17.65 4.66
CA LEU A 126 -14.99 17.40 3.67
C LEU A 126 -15.50 18.69 3.03
N THR A 127 -15.55 19.80 3.78
CA THR A 127 -15.86 21.13 3.23
C THR A 127 -14.75 21.60 2.28
N LEU A 128 -13.48 21.45 2.66
CA LEU A 128 -12.34 21.80 1.79
C LEU A 128 -12.29 20.93 0.51
N MET A 129 -12.83 19.73 0.57
CA MET A 129 -12.98 18.85 -0.60
C MET A 129 -14.20 19.17 -1.46
N ASN A 130 -14.96 20.21 -1.14
CA ASN A 130 -16.22 20.59 -1.81
C ASN A 130 -17.24 19.42 -1.86
N THR A 131 -17.35 18.66 -0.77
CA THR A 131 -18.36 17.61 -0.65
C THR A 131 -19.77 18.22 -0.78
N PRO A 132 -20.64 17.69 -1.65
CA PRO A 132 -22.00 18.22 -1.83
C PRO A 132 -22.81 18.25 -0.54
N ALA A 133 -23.66 19.28 -0.39
CA ALA A 133 -24.38 19.52 0.85
C ALA A 133 -25.39 18.41 1.20
N ASP A 134 -25.96 17.74 0.19
CA ASP A 134 -26.92 16.65 0.31
C ASP A 134 -26.31 15.36 0.91
N ILE A 135 -25.02 15.15 0.75
CA ILE A 135 -24.30 13.96 1.29
C ILE A 135 -23.39 14.31 2.46
N MET A 136 -23.22 15.60 2.81
CA MET A 136 -22.24 16.05 3.80
C MET A 136 -22.40 15.36 5.15
N GLU A 137 -23.63 15.25 5.67
CA GLU A 137 -23.85 14.65 7.00
C GLU A 137 -23.52 13.15 6.99
N LEU A 138 -23.90 12.43 5.93
CA LEU A 138 -23.57 11.01 5.77
C LEU A 138 -22.05 10.81 5.67
N ALA A 139 -21.37 11.67 4.90
CA ALA A 139 -19.93 11.63 4.75
C ALA A 139 -19.19 11.92 6.07
N VAL A 140 -19.65 12.92 6.87
CA VAL A 140 -19.08 13.24 8.19
C VAL A 140 -19.24 12.08 9.17
N VAL A 141 -20.41 11.44 9.20
CA VAL A 141 -20.67 10.29 10.07
C VAL A 141 -19.76 9.12 9.69
N TYR A 142 -19.69 8.76 8.40
CA TYR A 142 -18.79 7.72 7.91
C TYR A 142 -17.34 8.00 8.29
N PHE A 143 -16.85 9.22 8.02
CA PHE A 143 -15.49 9.65 8.29
C PHE A 143 -15.14 9.51 9.77
N ARG A 144 -15.98 10.02 10.66
CA ARG A 144 -15.75 9.94 12.10
C ARG A 144 -15.68 8.50 12.58
N ILE A 145 -16.63 7.65 12.18
CA ILE A 145 -16.65 6.24 12.59
C ILE A 145 -15.40 5.52 12.07
N TYR A 146 -15.01 5.75 10.80
CA TYR A 146 -13.81 5.17 10.23
C TYR A 146 -12.56 5.50 11.07
N PHE A 147 -12.43 6.78 11.48
CA PHE A 147 -11.27 7.21 12.27
C PHE A 147 -11.26 6.67 13.71
N VAL A 148 -12.40 6.23 14.26
CA VAL A 148 -12.43 5.42 15.50
C VAL A 148 -11.65 4.10 15.30
N GLY A 149 -11.65 3.55 14.10
CA GLY A 149 -10.91 2.33 13.77
C GLY A 149 -9.40 2.52 13.55
N THR A 150 -8.91 3.76 13.44
CA THR A 150 -7.50 4.01 13.05
C THR A 150 -6.46 3.48 14.04
N PRO A 151 -6.65 3.44 15.38
CA PRO A 151 -5.71 2.78 16.27
C PRO A 151 -5.51 1.31 15.92
N PHE A 152 -6.57 0.61 15.55
CA PHE A 152 -6.53 -0.80 15.17
C PHE A 152 -5.89 -1.01 13.79
N ILE A 153 -6.17 -0.11 12.84
CA ILE A 153 -5.49 -0.08 11.53
C ILE A 153 -3.98 0.08 11.72
N MET A 154 -3.55 0.98 12.61
CA MET A 154 -2.13 1.20 12.90
C MET A 154 -1.51 -0.03 13.59
N LEU A 155 -2.17 -0.62 14.57
CA LEU A 155 -1.71 -1.84 15.23
C LEU A 155 -1.56 -3.00 14.22
N TYR A 156 -2.52 -3.17 13.31
CA TYR A 156 -2.41 -4.17 12.24
C TYR A 156 -1.20 -3.90 11.34
N ASN A 157 -1.01 -2.66 10.88
CA ASN A 157 0.08 -2.33 9.95
C ASN A 157 1.45 -2.47 10.58
N PHE A 158 1.67 -1.92 11.79
CA PHE A 158 2.95 -2.00 12.48
C PHE A 158 3.25 -3.42 12.98
N GLY A 159 2.26 -4.11 13.54
CA GLY A 159 2.41 -5.50 13.96
C GLY A 159 2.71 -6.43 12.78
N SER A 160 2.03 -6.23 11.65
CA SER A 160 2.34 -6.93 10.39
C SER A 160 3.74 -6.59 9.87
N ALA A 161 4.20 -5.35 10.03
CA ALA A 161 5.56 -4.93 9.67
C ALA A 161 6.61 -5.66 10.52
N VAL A 162 6.37 -5.84 11.81
CA VAL A 162 7.22 -6.64 12.70
C VAL A 162 7.26 -8.11 12.28
N LEU A 163 6.11 -8.74 12.00
CA LEU A 163 6.07 -10.12 11.52
C LEU A 163 6.79 -10.28 10.18
N ARG A 164 6.56 -9.37 9.23
CA ARG A 164 7.25 -9.35 7.94
C ARG A 164 8.76 -9.18 8.09
N SER A 165 9.24 -8.35 9.02
CA SER A 165 10.67 -8.18 9.27
C SER A 165 11.38 -9.48 9.69
N LYS A 166 10.63 -10.41 10.28
CA LYS A 166 11.06 -11.75 10.69
C LYS A 166 10.95 -12.80 9.57
N GLY A 167 10.32 -12.45 8.45
CA GLY A 167 10.10 -13.37 7.32
C GLY A 167 8.72 -14.01 7.27
N ASP A 168 7.77 -13.53 8.06
CA ASP A 168 6.40 -14.03 8.06
C ASP A 168 5.45 -13.07 7.34
N SER A 169 5.07 -13.43 6.14
CA SER A 169 4.03 -12.74 5.36
C SER A 169 2.68 -13.46 5.39
N LYS A 170 2.62 -14.70 5.90
CA LYS A 170 1.41 -15.53 5.88
C LYS A 170 0.43 -15.16 7.00
N ARG A 171 0.92 -14.98 8.23
CA ARG A 171 0.04 -14.61 9.36
C ARG A 171 -0.65 -13.25 9.15
N PRO A 172 0.02 -12.18 8.64
CA PRO A 172 -0.66 -10.97 8.23
C PRO A 172 -1.75 -11.17 7.17
N LEU A 173 -1.50 -12.03 6.16
CA LEU A 173 -2.51 -12.37 5.16
C LEU A 173 -3.73 -13.05 5.79
N ILE A 174 -3.52 -14.03 6.67
CA ILE A 174 -4.61 -14.76 7.33
C ILE A 174 -5.45 -13.79 8.19
N ALA A 175 -4.80 -12.92 8.97
CA ALA A 175 -5.49 -11.94 9.78
C ALA A 175 -6.33 -10.96 8.94
N LEU A 176 -5.80 -10.51 7.80
CA LEU A 176 -6.51 -9.67 6.85
C LEU A 176 -7.70 -10.41 6.21
N ALA A 177 -7.49 -11.66 5.78
CA ALA A 177 -8.52 -12.46 5.14
C ALA A 177 -9.71 -12.72 6.09
N VAL A 178 -9.43 -13.08 7.35
CA VAL A 178 -10.47 -13.28 8.37
C VAL A 178 -11.20 -11.96 8.62
N GLY A 179 -10.50 -10.86 8.85
CA GLY A 179 -11.12 -9.55 9.04
C GLY A 179 -11.97 -9.14 7.84
N GLY A 180 -11.48 -9.34 6.60
CA GLY A 180 -12.22 -9.00 5.39
C GLY A 180 -13.48 -9.83 5.17
N VAL A 181 -13.43 -11.14 5.45
CA VAL A 181 -14.64 -11.98 5.41
C VAL A 181 -15.67 -11.50 6.44
N VAL A 182 -15.23 -11.18 7.67
CA VAL A 182 -16.11 -10.61 8.71
C VAL A 182 -16.67 -9.26 8.25
N ASN A 183 -15.86 -8.40 7.63
CA ASN A 183 -16.30 -7.12 7.08
C ASN A 183 -17.47 -7.31 6.08
N VAL A 184 -17.31 -8.19 5.09
CA VAL A 184 -18.38 -8.45 4.09
C VAL A 184 -19.65 -8.97 4.75
N ILE A 185 -19.53 -9.91 5.69
CA ILE A 185 -20.69 -10.46 6.42
C ILE A 185 -21.38 -9.34 7.22
N LEU A 186 -20.63 -8.53 7.96
CA LEU A 186 -21.18 -7.44 8.75
C LEU A 186 -21.78 -6.33 7.90
N ASN A 187 -21.21 -6.04 6.72
CA ASN A 187 -21.79 -5.11 5.76
C ASN A 187 -23.20 -5.55 5.37
N VAL A 188 -23.38 -6.81 5.01
CA VAL A 188 -24.70 -7.34 4.66
C VAL A 188 -25.66 -7.28 5.86
N ILE A 189 -25.23 -7.68 7.06
CA ILE A 189 -26.07 -7.65 8.27
C ILE A 189 -26.49 -6.21 8.60
N PHE A 190 -25.54 -5.26 8.62
CA PHE A 190 -25.81 -3.89 9.05
C PHE A 190 -26.56 -3.08 7.99
N VAL A 191 -26.20 -3.20 6.70
CA VAL A 191 -26.81 -2.42 5.64
C VAL A 191 -28.14 -3.04 5.23
N VAL A 192 -28.20 -4.36 4.99
CA VAL A 192 -29.42 -5.02 4.50
C VAL A 192 -30.34 -5.39 5.67
N GLY A 193 -29.80 -6.01 6.72
CA GLY A 193 -30.58 -6.47 7.86
C GLY A 193 -31.08 -5.32 8.76
N PHE A 194 -30.16 -4.47 9.22
CA PHE A 194 -30.49 -3.38 10.15
C PHE A 194 -30.74 -2.03 9.48
N ARG A 195 -30.55 -1.90 8.17
CA ARG A 195 -30.73 -0.66 7.38
C ARG A 195 -29.94 0.53 7.94
N MET A 196 -28.69 0.27 8.36
CA MET A 196 -27.85 1.28 9.00
C MET A 196 -27.10 2.18 8.00
N SER A 197 -27.33 2.01 6.69
CA SER A 197 -26.70 2.86 5.64
C SER A 197 -25.18 2.96 5.79
N VAL A 198 -24.59 4.14 5.57
CA VAL A 198 -23.14 4.41 5.67
C VAL A 198 -22.58 4.08 7.07
N THR A 199 -23.37 4.24 8.11
CA THR A 199 -22.98 3.91 9.50
C THR A 199 -22.68 2.42 9.63
N GLY A 200 -23.49 1.57 8.98
CA GLY A 200 -23.31 0.12 8.98
C GLY A 200 -22.00 -0.30 8.37
N VAL A 201 -21.65 0.26 7.20
CA VAL A 201 -20.38 -0.04 6.52
C VAL A 201 -19.19 0.45 7.34
N ALA A 202 -19.24 1.67 7.89
CA ALA A 202 -18.18 2.20 8.73
C ALA A 202 -17.95 1.32 9.98
N LEU A 203 -19.01 0.89 10.65
CA LEU A 203 -18.92 -0.01 11.81
C LEU A 203 -18.37 -1.39 11.42
N ALA A 204 -18.81 -1.97 10.30
CA ALA A 204 -18.30 -3.24 9.80
C ALA A 204 -16.79 -3.15 9.56
N THR A 205 -16.32 -2.06 8.93
CA THR A 205 -14.89 -1.78 8.69
C THR A 205 -14.11 -1.64 10.00
N VAL A 206 -14.63 -0.93 11.00
CA VAL A 206 -13.99 -0.80 12.32
C VAL A 206 -13.87 -2.17 13.00
N ILE A 207 -14.97 -2.93 13.09
CA ILE A 207 -14.99 -4.25 13.74
C ILE A 207 -14.00 -5.21 13.05
N SER A 208 -13.97 -5.23 11.72
CA SER A 208 -13.05 -6.07 10.97
C SER A 208 -11.59 -5.72 11.24
N ASN A 209 -11.25 -4.42 11.31
CA ASN A 209 -9.92 -3.96 11.67
C ASN A 209 -9.55 -4.30 13.13
N VAL A 210 -10.49 -4.24 14.05
CA VAL A 210 -10.30 -4.71 15.44
C VAL A 210 -9.93 -6.20 15.45
N ILE A 211 -10.67 -7.03 14.74
CA ILE A 211 -10.41 -8.48 14.66
C ILE A 211 -9.03 -8.74 14.06
N SER A 212 -8.70 -8.13 12.92
CA SER A 212 -7.41 -8.31 12.27
C SER A 212 -6.26 -7.86 13.18
N SER A 213 -6.40 -6.73 13.86
CA SER A 213 -5.37 -6.21 14.77
C SER A 213 -5.18 -7.10 16.00
N LEU A 214 -6.28 -7.60 16.61
CA LEU A 214 -6.21 -8.53 17.73
C LEU A 214 -5.52 -9.85 17.35
N MET A 215 -5.77 -10.37 16.13
CA MET A 215 -5.09 -11.56 15.65
C MET A 215 -3.57 -11.31 15.50
N ILE A 216 -3.16 -10.16 14.96
CA ILE A 216 -1.74 -9.78 14.86
C ILE A 216 -1.12 -9.61 16.24
N MET A 217 -1.79 -8.91 17.14
CA MET A 217 -1.27 -8.71 18.52
C MET A 217 -1.15 -10.03 19.26
N ARG A 218 -2.14 -10.93 19.15
CA ARG A 218 -2.04 -12.29 19.69
C ARG A 218 -0.83 -13.05 19.14
N ASN A 219 -0.61 -12.97 17.82
CA ASN A 219 0.56 -13.61 17.20
C ASN A 219 1.88 -13.06 17.79
N LEU A 220 2.00 -11.74 17.99
CA LEU A 220 3.18 -11.13 18.58
C LEU A 220 3.35 -11.49 20.07
N MET A 221 2.26 -11.61 20.83
CA MET A 221 2.31 -12.02 22.24
C MET A 221 2.70 -13.48 22.43
N THR A 222 2.44 -14.33 21.43
CA THR A 222 2.78 -15.77 21.46
C THR A 222 4.13 -16.08 20.80
N GLU A 223 4.82 -15.07 20.26
CA GLU A 223 6.17 -15.23 19.71
C GLU A 223 7.20 -15.56 20.81
N GLU A 224 8.28 -16.20 20.39
CA GLU A 224 9.45 -16.40 21.25
C GLU A 224 10.27 -15.10 21.39
N ALA A 225 10.97 -14.96 22.52
CA ALA A 225 11.91 -13.87 22.68
C ALA A 225 12.96 -13.89 21.55
N PRO A 226 13.40 -12.74 21.02
CA PRO A 226 13.16 -11.37 21.48
C PRO A 226 11.94 -10.67 20.85
N PHE A 227 11.10 -11.38 20.10
CA PHE A 227 9.95 -10.83 19.35
C PHE A 227 8.66 -10.77 20.17
N THR A 228 8.63 -11.43 21.32
CA THR A 228 7.45 -11.44 22.20
C THR A 228 7.05 -10.04 22.59
N PHE A 229 5.85 -9.63 22.21
CA PHE A 229 5.27 -8.36 22.66
C PHE A 229 4.65 -8.52 24.05
N ARG A 230 5.01 -7.63 24.98
CA ARG A 230 4.42 -7.52 26.32
C ARG A 230 3.95 -6.10 26.56
N ILE A 231 2.72 -5.96 27.03
CA ILE A 231 2.13 -4.62 27.28
C ILE A 231 2.93 -3.85 28.33
N GLY A 232 3.50 -4.53 29.32
CA GLY A 232 4.32 -3.92 30.37
C GLY A 232 5.66 -3.36 29.91
N ASP A 233 6.13 -3.81 28.74
CA ASP A 233 7.44 -3.40 28.18
C ASP A 233 7.28 -2.30 27.10
N LEU A 234 6.07 -1.71 26.97
CA LEU A 234 5.84 -0.60 26.05
C LEU A 234 6.80 0.54 26.34
N MET A 235 7.53 0.97 25.32
CA MET A 235 8.56 1.99 25.44
C MET A 235 8.65 2.85 24.18
N LEU A 236 9.21 4.04 24.31
CA LEU A 236 9.56 4.94 23.22
C LEU A 236 11.06 5.16 23.20
N GLY A 237 11.78 4.25 22.62
CA GLY A 237 13.23 4.40 22.42
C GLY A 237 13.51 5.55 21.44
N LYS A 238 13.95 6.72 21.92
CA LYS A 238 14.16 7.93 21.11
C LYS A 238 14.92 7.67 19.80
N LYS A 239 15.95 6.82 19.85
CA LYS A 239 16.74 6.44 18.68
C LYS A 239 15.88 5.71 17.65
N TYR A 240 15.12 4.69 18.07
CA TYR A 240 14.27 3.90 17.17
C TYR A 240 13.14 4.74 16.58
N VAL A 241 12.53 5.63 17.37
CA VAL A 241 11.52 6.58 16.90
C VAL A 241 12.08 7.44 15.76
N ILE A 242 13.26 8.04 15.97
CA ILE A 242 13.91 8.88 14.95
C ILE A 242 14.27 8.07 13.71
N ASP A 243 14.80 6.87 13.86
CA ASP A 243 15.21 6.03 12.74
C ASP A 243 13.99 5.52 11.94
N ILE A 244 12.91 5.13 12.62
CA ILE A 244 11.63 4.76 12.00
C ILE A 244 11.04 5.96 11.22
N LEU A 245 11.04 7.16 11.82
CA LEU A 245 10.53 8.37 11.17
C LEU A 245 11.37 8.76 9.95
N LYS A 246 12.70 8.68 10.03
CA LYS A 246 13.59 9.00 8.90
C LYS A 246 13.33 8.13 7.67
N ILE A 247 12.92 6.89 7.85
CA ILE A 247 12.63 5.96 6.75
C ILE A 247 11.15 6.03 6.38
N GLY A 248 10.28 5.99 7.36
CA GLY A 248 8.85 5.86 7.16
C GLY A 248 8.15 7.14 6.71
N LEU A 249 8.57 8.31 7.22
CA LEU A 249 7.92 9.56 6.83
C LEU A 249 8.09 9.90 5.35
N PRO A 250 9.31 9.79 4.74
CA PRO A 250 9.43 9.95 3.30
C PRO A 250 8.60 8.93 2.51
N ALA A 251 8.56 7.67 2.95
CA ALA A 251 7.76 6.63 2.29
C ALA A 251 6.25 6.93 2.34
N GLY A 252 5.76 7.40 3.49
CA GLY A 252 4.36 7.81 3.65
C GLY A 252 4.00 9.05 2.83
N LEU A 253 4.88 10.05 2.81
CA LEU A 253 4.71 11.24 1.96
C LEU A 253 4.66 10.88 0.47
N GLN A 254 5.48 9.91 0.03
CA GLN A 254 5.41 9.41 -1.34
C GLN A 254 4.01 8.90 -1.68
N GLY A 255 3.44 8.02 -0.85
CA GLY A 255 2.09 7.48 -1.08
C GLY A 255 1.01 8.57 -1.11
N SER A 256 1.08 9.54 -0.20
CA SER A 256 0.14 10.65 -0.14
C SER A 256 0.22 11.57 -1.36
N LEU A 257 1.42 11.91 -1.81
CA LEU A 257 1.63 12.78 -2.97
C LEU A 257 1.30 12.10 -4.30
N PHE A 258 1.44 10.77 -4.39
CA PHE A 258 0.90 10.00 -5.52
C PHE A 258 -0.61 10.17 -5.65
N ALA A 259 -1.35 10.15 -4.54
CA ALA A 259 -2.79 10.37 -4.57
C ALA A 259 -3.14 11.75 -5.14
N VAL A 260 -2.40 12.80 -4.78
CA VAL A 260 -2.59 14.16 -5.33
C VAL A 260 -2.30 14.19 -6.84
N SER A 261 -1.21 13.57 -7.29
CA SER A 261 -0.89 13.48 -8.73
C SER A 261 -1.97 12.74 -9.53
N ASN A 262 -2.51 11.67 -8.97
CA ASN A 262 -3.60 10.92 -9.62
C ASN A 262 -4.89 11.75 -9.75
N VAL A 263 -5.19 12.61 -8.76
CA VAL A 263 -6.33 13.55 -8.86
C VAL A 263 -6.12 14.53 -10.03
N CYS A 264 -4.90 15.05 -10.23
CA CYS A 264 -4.61 15.94 -11.35
C CYS A 264 -4.84 15.25 -12.72
N ILE A 265 -4.36 14.02 -12.88
CA ILE A 265 -4.62 13.21 -14.09
C ILE A 265 -6.12 12.94 -14.26
N GLN A 266 -6.83 12.58 -13.18
CA GLN A 266 -8.26 12.32 -13.25
C GLN A 266 -9.06 13.56 -13.65
N THR A 267 -8.64 14.74 -13.19
CA THR A 267 -9.25 16.02 -13.61
C THR A 267 -9.08 16.25 -15.12
N ALA A 268 -7.91 15.94 -15.67
CA ALA A 268 -7.67 16.02 -17.11
C ALA A 268 -8.54 15.02 -17.89
N ILE A 269 -8.67 13.78 -17.41
CA ILE A 269 -9.54 12.75 -18.00
C ILE A 269 -11.00 13.21 -18.02
N ASN A 270 -11.48 13.76 -16.89
CA ASN A 270 -12.86 14.26 -16.79
C ASN A 270 -13.12 15.42 -17.75
N GLY A 271 -12.11 16.22 -18.07
CA GLY A 271 -12.18 17.30 -19.06
C GLY A 271 -12.36 16.80 -20.50
N ILE A 272 -11.96 15.56 -20.82
CA ILE A 272 -12.18 14.94 -22.15
C ILE A 272 -13.65 14.54 -22.30
N GLY A 273 -14.27 13.99 -21.25
CA GLY A 273 -15.68 13.62 -21.25
C GLY A 273 -16.02 12.39 -20.43
N SER A 274 -17.32 12.11 -20.31
CA SER A 274 -17.85 11.02 -19.49
C SER A 274 -17.43 9.63 -19.96
N TYR A 275 -17.33 9.40 -21.27
CA TYR A 275 -16.89 8.12 -21.83
C TYR A 275 -15.42 7.84 -21.53
N ALA A 276 -14.56 8.87 -21.62
CA ALA A 276 -13.14 8.76 -21.25
C ALA A 276 -12.98 8.46 -19.75
N SER A 277 -13.77 9.14 -18.90
CA SER A 277 -13.77 8.90 -17.46
C SER A 277 -14.23 7.49 -17.12
N ALA A 278 -15.32 7.00 -17.71
CA ALA A 278 -15.83 5.66 -17.50
C ALA A 278 -14.85 4.58 -18.00
N GLY A 279 -14.28 4.75 -19.20
CA GLY A 279 -13.29 3.83 -19.75
C GLY A 279 -12.01 3.78 -18.92
N SER A 280 -11.52 4.94 -18.48
CA SER A 280 -10.37 5.02 -17.59
C SER A 280 -10.64 4.32 -16.25
N ALA A 281 -11.82 4.48 -15.67
CA ALA A 281 -12.20 3.83 -14.41
C ALA A 281 -12.27 2.30 -14.54
N ALA A 282 -12.78 1.77 -15.65
CA ALA A 282 -12.80 0.33 -15.93
C ALA A 282 -11.38 -0.25 -15.99
N ALA A 283 -10.47 0.39 -16.74
CA ALA A 283 -9.09 -0.05 -16.88
C ALA A 283 -8.27 0.10 -15.59
N LEU A 284 -8.60 1.07 -14.73
CA LEU A 284 -7.89 1.33 -13.47
C LEU A 284 -7.88 0.13 -12.51
N ASN A 285 -8.91 -0.73 -12.56
CA ASN A 285 -8.93 -1.95 -11.76
C ASN A 285 -7.78 -2.89 -12.13
N PHE A 286 -7.43 -2.97 -13.40
CA PHE A 286 -6.28 -3.76 -13.88
C PHE A 286 -4.96 -3.10 -13.54
N ASP A 287 -4.87 -1.75 -13.56
CA ASP A 287 -3.71 -1.02 -13.04
C ASP A 287 -3.39 -1.47 -11.61
N PHE A 288 -4.38 -1.52 -10.71
CA PHE A 288 -4.18 -1.93 -9.33
C PHE A 288 -3.75 -3.39 -9.20
N LEU A 289 -4.39 -4.31 -9.92
CA LEU A 289 -4.04 -5.74 -9.89
C LEU A 289 -2.58 -5.97 -10.26
N VAL A 290 -2.13 -5.36 -11.35
CA VAL A 290 -0.75 -5.48 -11.83
C VAL A 290 0.23 -4.78 -10.87
N TYR A 291 -0.12 -3.58 -10.38
CA TYR A 291 0.72 -2.82 -9.45
C TYR A 291 0.95 -3.56 -8.13
N TYR A 292 -0.03 -4.31 -7.60
CA TYR A 292 0.13 -5.05 -6.36
C TYR A 292 1.17 -6.17 -6.46
N ILE A 293 1.37 -6.72 -7.65
CA ILE A 293 2.47 -7.67 -7.89
C ILE A 293 3.82 -6.95 -7.73
N ALA A 294 4.03 -5.79 -8.37
CA ALA A 294 5.24 -5.00 -8.24
C ALA A 294 5.48 -4.55 -6.79
N ALA A 295 4.43 -4.08 -6.10
CA ALA A 295 4.49 -3.64 -4.71
C ALA A 295 4.90 -4.77 -3.75
N ALA A 296 4.46 -6.01 -4.00
CA ALA A 296 4.85 -7.17 -3.20
C ALA A 296 6.34 -7.50 -3.34
N PHE A 297 6.88 -7.45 -4.56
CA PHE A 297 8.32 -7.62 -4.78
C PHE A 297 9.13 -6.46 -4.19
N THR A 298 8.62 -5.25 -4.24
CA THR A 298 9.22 -4.08 -3.57
C THR A 298 9.31 -4.30 -2.06
N GLN A 299 8.22 -4.76 -1.42
CA GLN A 299 8.21 -5.02 0.01
C GLN A 299 9.17 -6.18 0.39
N ALA A 300 9.27 -7.21 -0.45
CA ALA A 300 10.28 -8.26 -0.30
C ALA A 300 11.69 -7.69 -0.39
N ALA A 301 11.97 -6.87 -1.41
CA ALA A 301 13.27 -6.22 -1.59
C ALA A 301 13.65 -5.35 -0.38
N VAL A 302 12.70 -4.56 0.17
CA VAL A 302 12.90 -3.78 1.40
C VAL A 302 13.33 -4.68 2.55
N THR A 303 12.57 -5.73 2.84
CA THR A 303 12.77 -6.55 4.03
C THR A 303 14.05 -7.39 3.95
N PHE A 304 14.25 -8.09 2.82
CA PHE A 304 15.47 -8.89 2.60
C PHE A 304 16.73 -8.03 2.58
N THR A 305 16.69 -6.86 1.92
CA THR A 305 17.84 -5.93 1.94
C THR A 305 18.11 -5.44 3.35
N SER A 306 17.07 -5.12 4.14
CA SER A 306 17.22 -4.61 5.50
C SER A 306 17.93 -5.63 6.41
N GLN A 307 17.53 -6.91 6.39
CA GLN A 307 18.18 -7.94 7.18
C GLN A 307 19.64 -8.16 6.75
N ASN A 308 19.89 -8.30 5.44
CA ASN A 308 21.25 -8.55 4.94
C ASN A 308 22.17 -7.33 5.15
N PHE A 309 21.64 -6.12 5.03
CA PHE A 309 22.37 -4.90 5.34
C PHE A 309 22.70 -4.81 6.84
N GLY A 310 21.75 -5.17 7.71
CA GLY A 310 21.96 -5.28 9.13
C GLY A 310 23.07 -6.29 9.50
N ALA A 311 23.12 -7.42 8.79
CA ALA A 311 24.14 -8.46 8.94
C ALA A 311 25.50 -8.09 8.35
N GLY A 312 25.62 -6.98 7.58
CA GLY A 312 26.84 -6.60 6.89
C GLY A 312 27.11 -7.41 5.62
N ASP A 313 26.16 -8.25 5.17
CA ASP A 313 26.30 -9.02 3.93
C ASP A 313 25.87 -8.19 2.70
N TYR A 314 26.76 -7.33 2.29
CA TYR A 314 26.57 -6.45 1.14
C TYR A 314 26.52 -7.21 -0.20
N VAL A 315 27.19 -8.35 -0.29
CA VAL A 315 27.16 -9.21 -1.47
C VAL A 315 25.77 -9.77 -1.66
N ARG A 316 25.15 -10.21 -0.56
CA ARG A 316 23.78 -10.73 -0.60
C ARG A 316 22.76 -9.62 -0.83
N CYS A 317 22.96 -8.39 -0.34
CA CYS A 317 22.13 -7.23 -0.70
C CYS A 317 22.07 -7.01 -2.23
N ARG A 318 23.20 -7.14 -2.93
CA ARG A 318 23.23 -7.06 -4.42
C ARG A 318 22.44 -8.17 -5.08
N LYS A 319 22.55 -9.40 -4.57
CA LYS A 319 21.78 -10.54 -5.08
C LYS A 319 20.29 -10.34 -4.84
N VAL A 320 19.88 -9.86 -3.66
CA VAL A 320 18.47 -9.50 -3.36
C VAL A 320 17.95 -8.48 -4.38
N PHE A 321 18.70 -7.40 -4.65
CA PHE A 321 18.35 -6.43 -5.67
C PHE A 321 18.11 -7.08 -7.03
N SER A 322 19.09 -7.87 -7.53
CA SER A 322 19.01 -8.49 -8.86
C SER A 322 17.85 -9.50 -8.93
N VAL A 323 17.68 -10.36 -7.92
CA VAL A 323 16.61 -11.37 -7.92
C VAL A 323 15.24 -10.72 -7.82
N SER A 324 15.05 -9.73 -6.92
CA SER A 324 13.76 -9.02 -6.80
C SER A 324 13.44 -8.23 -8.06
N MET A 325 14.45 -7.62 -8.69
CA MET A 325 14.31 -6.91 -9.96
C MET A 325 13.86 -7.85 -11.07
N CYS A 326 14.60 -8.93 -11.30
CA CYS A 326 14.31 -9.88 -12.39
C CYS A 326 12.95 -10.59 -12.16
N ALA A 327 12.72 -11.12 -10.96
CA ALA A 327 11.47 -11.82 -10.67
C ALA A 327 10.26 -10.87 -10.69
N GLY A 328 10.36 -9.70 -10.05
CA GLY A 328 9.29 -8.71 -10.05
C GLY A 328 8.96 -8.22 -11.46
N THR A 329 9.98 -7.88 -12.27
CA THR A 329 9.77 -7.47 -13.66
C THR A 329 9.17 -8.58 -14.51
N PHE A 330 9.60 -9.83 -14.31
CA PHE A 330 9.06 -10.98 -15.02
C PHE A 330 7.57 -11.20 -14.70
N PHE A 331 7.20 -11.30 -13.43
CA PHE A 331 5.81 -11.57 -13.05
C PHE A 331 4.89 -10.38 -13.35
N THR A 332 5.35 -9.14 -13.10
CA THR A 332 4.58 -7.94 -13.46
C THR A 332 4.45 -7.81 -14.98
N GLY A 333 5.52 -8.09 -15.73
CA GLY A 333 5.51 -8.08 -17.20
C GLY A 333 4.57 -9.15 -17.78
N LEU A 334 4.55 -10.34 -17.21
CA LEU A 334 3.62 -11.40 -17.61
C LEU A 334 2.16 -10.96 -17.41
N ALA A 335 1.86 -10.32 -16.27
CA ALA A 335 0.54 -9.76 -16.01
C ALA A 335 0.19 -8.61 -16.99
N CYS A 336 1.15 -7.72 -17.32
CA CYS A 336 0.96 -6.69 -18.34
C CYS A 336 0.63 -7.29 -19.71
N ILE A 337 1.38 -8.32 -20.12
CA ILE A 337 1.14 -9.03 -21.40
C ILE A 337 -0.26 -9.66 -21.40
N ALA A 338 -0.65 -10.34 -20.31
CA ALA A 338 -1.97 -10.92 -20.19
C ALA A 338 -3.08 -9.84 -20.31
N CYS A 339 -2.92 -8.72 -19.62
CA CYS A 339 -3.84 -7.59 -19.73
C CYS A 339 -3.90 -7.00 -21.15
N ALA A 340 -2.76 -6.89 -21.84
CA ALA A 340 -2.73 -6.35 -23.20
C ALA A 340 -3.34 -7.31 -24.25
N VAL A 341 -3.08 -8.62 -24.13
CA VAL A 341 -3.59 -9.65 -25.04
C VAL A 341 -5.09 -9.84 -24.90
N TRP A 342 -5.58 -9.95 -23.66
CA TRP A 342 -7.01 -10.17 -23.39
C TRP A 342 -7.75 -8.89 -22.97
N LYS A 343 -7.28 -7.72 -23.44
CA LYS A 343 -7.83 -6.41 -23.03
C LYS A 343 -9.33 -6.29 -23.26
N THR A 344 -9.81 -6.70 -24.44
CA THR A 344 -11.23 -6.58 -24.81
C THR A 344 -12.10 -7.50 -23.96
N GLU A 345 -11.71 -8.74 -23.77
CA GLU A 345 -12.41 -9.72 -22.94
C GLU A 345 -12.46 -9.30 -21.48
N LEU A 346 -11.33 -8.83 -20.95
CA LEU A 346 -11.23 -8.36 -19.57
C LEU A 346 -12.08 -7.10 -19.34
N LEU A 347 -12.03 -6.13 -20.27
CA LEU A 347 -12.78 -4.89 -20.15
C LEU A 347 -14.28 -5.11 -20.36
N SER A 348 -14.68 -6.13 -21.16
CA SER A 348 -16.09 -6.48 -21.37
C SER A 348 -16.80 -6.94 -20.09
N LEU A 349 -16.04 -7.34 -19.04
CA LEU A 349 -16.57 -7.62 -17.71
C LEU A 349 -17.13 -6.37 -17.01
N TYR A 350 -16.69 -5.18 -17.43
CA TYR A 350 -17.06 -3.90 -16.82
C TYR A 350 -18.01 -3.07 -17.70
N THR A 351 -17.88 -3.18 -19.02
CA THR A 351 -18.67 -2.38 -19.95
C THR A 351 -18.83 -3.07 -21.30
N VAL A 352 -20.02 -2.91 -21.87
CA VAL A 352 -20.33 -3.33 -23.24
C VAL A 352 -20.51 -2.15 -24.19
N ASN A 353 -20.40 -0.90 -23.67
CA ASN A 353 -20.51 0.31 -24.49
C ASN A 353 -19.23 0.48 -25.33
N PRO A 354 -19.34 0.52 -26.69
CA PRO A 354 -18.15 0.59 -27.56
C PRO A 354 -17.30 1.84 -27.35
N GLU A 355 -17.91 3.00 -27.07
CA GLU A 355 -17.17 4.25 -26.85
C GLU A 355 -16.37 4.21 -25.54
N VAL A 356 -16.97 3.67 -24.47
CA VAL A 356 -16.27 3.45 -23.18
C VAL A 356 -15.15 2.45 -23.35
N LEU A 357 -15.40 1.35 -24.10
CA LEU A 357 -14.41 0.30 -24.33
C LEU A 357 -13.19 0.85 -25.09
N GLN A 358 -13.38 1.72 -26.08
CA GLN A 358 -12.29 2.33 -26.82
C GLN A 358 -11.32 3.10 -25.90
N TYR A 359 -11.83 3.95 -25.02
CA TYR A 359 -10.99 4.66 -24.04
C TYR A 359 -10.32 3.71 -23.04
N ALA A 360 -11.04 2.69 -22.59
CA ALA A 360 -10.48 1.68 -21.68
C ALA A 360 -9.32 0.92 -22.33
N GLU A 361 -9.46 0.51 -23.61
CA GLU A 361 -8.40 -0.16 -24.36
C GLU A 361 -7.17 0.72 -24.56
N VAL A 362 -7.35 2.02 -24.85
CA VAL A 362 -6.24 2.96 -24.94
C VAL A 362 -5.46 2.99 -23.62
N ARG A 363 -6.14 3.09 -22.47
CA ARG A 363 -5.47 3.04 -21.18
C ARG A 363 -4.75 1.71 -20.93
N MET A 364 -5.36 0.58 -21.30
CA MET A 364 -4.72 -0.75 -21.19
C MET A 364 -3.42 -0.83 -21.97
N ILE A 365 -3.37 -0.26 -23.18
CA ILE A 365 -2.18 -0.31 -24.05
C ILE A 365 -1.12 0.73 -23.63
N HIS A 366 -1.53 1.97 -23.33
CA HIS A 366 -0.61 3.08 -23.08
C HIS A 366 -0.12 3.16 -21.63
N ALA A 367 -0.89 2.64 -20.67
CA ALA A 367 -0.50 2.63 -19.26
C ALA A 367 -0.27 1.22 -18.72
N VAL A 368 -1.31 0.33 -18.70
CA VAL A 368 -1.22 -0.98 -18.03
C VAL A 368 -0.13 -1.86 -18.64
N ALA A 369 0.01 -1.88 -19.97
CA ALA A 369 1.03 -2.67 -20.66
C ALA A 369 2.47 -2.31 -20.26
N PHE A 370 2.70 -1.11 -19.76
CA PHE A 370 4.02 -0.62 -19.33
C PHE A 370 4.20 -0.61 -17.81
N LEU A 371 3.23 -1.08 -17.01
CA LEU A 371 3.32 -1.10 -15.55
C LEU A 371 4.53 -1.90 -15.00
N TRP A 372 5.07 -2.85 -15.75
CA TRP A 372 6.30 -3.55 -15.36
C TRP A 372 7.49 -2.61 -15.12
N MET A 373 7.50 -1.40 -15.73
CA MET A 373 8.53 -0.38 -15.48
C MET A 373 8.48 0.14 -14.04
N THR A 374 7.30 0.11 -13.40
CA THR A 374 7.16 0.56 -12.00
C THR A 374 8.00 -0.30 -11.06
N ASN A 375 8.13 -1.60 -11.35
CA ASN A 375 8.95 -2.50 -10.56
C ASN A 375 10.42 -2.05 -10.52
N ILE A 376 10.92 -1.41 -11.58
CA ILE A 376 12.33 -0.98 -11.67
C ILE A 376 12.62 0.09 -10.61
N TYR A 377 11.87 1.18 -10.58
CA TYR A 377 12.13 2.25 -9.62
C TYR A 377 11.65 1.90 -8.20
N GLU A 378 10.59 1.10 -8.06
CA GLU A 378 10.06 0.69 -6.76
C GLU A 378 11.01 -0.29 -6.04
N VAL A 379 11.48 -1.35 -6.70
CA VAL A 379 12.47 -2.29 -6.13
C VAL A 379 13.78 -1.57 -5.82
N THR A 380 14.23 -0.68 -6.71
CA THR A 380 15.43 0.13 -6.50
C THR A 380 15.27 1.03 -5.27
N GLY A 381 14.15 1.74 -5.17
CA GLY A 381 13.81 2.56 -4.00
C GLY A 381 13.65 1.73 -2.73
N GLY A 382 13.06 0.53 -2.85
CA GLY A 382 12.91 -0.43 -1.76
C GLY A 382 14.25 -0.89 -1.19
N CYS A 383 15.21 -1.25 -2.04
CA CYS A 383 16.56 -1.60 -1.60
C CYS A 383 17.28 -0.42 -0.93
N LEU A 384 17.16 0.80 -1.48
CA LEU A 384 17.71 2.00 -0.86
C LEU A 384 17.09 2.25 0.53
N ARG A 385 15.77 2.10 0.68
CA ARG A 385 15.09 2.18 1.99
C ARG A 385 15.60 1.11 2.95
N GLY A 386 15.77 -0.12 2.47
CA GLY A 386 16.33 -1.23 3.25
C GLY A 386 17.74 -0.96 3.78
N MET A 387 18.54 -0.19 3.05
CA MET A 387 19.86 0.31 3.46
C MET A 387 19.80 1.58 4.34
N GLY A 388 18.60 2.08 4.67
CA GLY A 388 18.40 3.28 5.49
C GLY A 388 18.33 4.60 4.71
N HIS A 389 18.40 4.57 3.39
CA HIS A 389 18.33 5.76 2.52
C HIS A 389 16.92 5.91 1.92
N SER A 390 15.97 6.51 2.66
CA SER A 390 14.58 6.66 2.21
C SER A 390 14.33 7.99 1.48
N THR A 391 14.96 9.08 1.90
CA THR A 391 14.67 10.42 1.38
C THR A 391 15.01 10.57 -0.10
N LEU A 392 16.19 10.11 -0.52
CA LEU A 392 16.64 10.28 -1.90
C LEU A 392 15.74 9.57 -2.92
N PRO A 393 15.44 8.26 -2.80
CA PRO A 393 14.51 7.61 -3.74
C PRO A 393 13.12 8.24 -3.70
N THR A 394 12.63 8.65 -2.53
CA THR A 394 11.34 9.34 -2.42
C THR A 394 11.33 10.65 -3.23
N VAL A 395 12.34 11.50 -3.10
CA VAL A 395 12.42 12.76 -3.86
C VAL A 395 12.48 12.49 -5.36
N ILE A 396 13.31 11.53 -5.82
CA ILE A 396 13.41 11.17 -7.24
C ILE A 396 12.06 10.69 -7.77
N ILE A 397 11.39 9.80 -7.04
CA ILE A 397 10.09 9.25 -7.45
C ILE A 397 9.03 10.35 -7.48
N LEU A 398 9.00 11.25 -6.51
CA LEU A 398 8.06 12.38 -6.49
C LEU A 398 8.29 13.33 -7.67
N LEU A 399 9.52 13.68 -7.96
CA LEU A 399 9.84 14.53 -9.12
C LEU A 399 9.49 13.84 -10.43
N GLY A 400 9.86 12.56 -10.60
CA GLY A 400 9.63 11.82 -11.83
C GLY A 400 8.19 11.38 -12.05
N CYS A 401 7.48 10.91 -11.01
CA CYS A 401 6.11 10.41 -11.16
C CYS A 401 5.02 11.42 -10.80
N CYS A 402 5.28 12.41 -9.95
CA CYS A 402 4.24 13.38 -9.57
C CYS A 402 4.43 14.71 -10.30
N VAL A 403 5.58 15.37 -10.12
CA VAL A 403 5.81 16.70 -10.71
C VAL A 403 5.81 16.64 -12.24
N LEU A 404 6.49 15.67 -12.83
CA LEU A 404 6.54 15.52 -14.30
C LEU A 404 5.14 15.28 -14.89
N ARG A 405 4.28 14.49 -14.21
CA ARG A 405 2.89 14.29 -14.67
C ARG A 405 2.07 15.56 -14.63
N ILE A 406 2.22 16.37 -13.59
CA ILE A 406 1.56 17.67 -13.50
C ILE A 406 2.05 18.58 -14.64
N ILE A 407 3.36 18.66 -14.88
CA ILE A 407 3.92 19.42 -15.99
C ILE A 407 3.35 18.93 -17.32
N TRP A 408 3.31 17.61 -17.56
CA TRP A 408 2.76 17.03 -18.77
C TRP A 408 1.32 17.46 -19.05
N VAL A 409 0.46 17.42 -18.03
CA VAL A 409 -0.95 17.84 -18.14
C VAL A 409 -1.08 19.30 -18.59
N TYR A 410 -0.28 20.20 -17.99
CA TYR A 410 -0.35 21.64 -18.29
C TYR A 410 0.48 22.08 -19.50
N THR A 411 1.29 21.21 -20.10
CA THR A 411 2.10 21.52 -21.28
C THR A 411 1.70 20.68 -22.49
N ILE A 412 2.09 19.43 -22.53
CA ILE A 412 1.91 18.54 -23.68
C ILE A 412 0.43 18.24 -23.90
N PHE A 413 -0.26 17.77 -22.85
CA PHE A 413 -1.68 17.46 -22.97
C PHE A 413 -2.54 18.71 -23.26
N ALA A 414 -2.18 19.88 -22.72
CA ALA A 414 -2.89 21.14 -23.00
C ALA A 414 -2.88 21.53 -24.49
N VAL A 415 -1.84 21.10 -25.23
CA VAL A 415 -1.71 21.36 -26.69
C VAL A 415 -2.46 20.34 -27.53
N TYR A 416 -2.30 19.05 -27.23
CA TYR A 416 -2.83 17.98 -28.07
C TYR A 416 -4.26 17.54 -27.72
N GLN A 417 -4.65 17.68 -26.45
CA GLN A 417 -5.98 17.31 -25.91
C GLN A 417 -6.49 15.89 -26.30
N ASP A 418 -5.55 14.97 -26.53
CA ASP A 418 -5.81 13.58 -26.89
C ASP A 418 -5.64 12.64 -25.68
N PHE A 419 -6.56 11.68 -25.53
CA PHE A 419 -6.54 10.75 -24.40
C PHE A 419 -5.32 9.82 -24.43
N ALA A 420 -4.86 9.38 -25.60
CA ALA A 420 -3.67 8.54 -25.72
C ALA A 420 -2.43 9.33 -25.30
N VAL A 421 -2.29 10.59 -25.74
CA VAL A 421 -1.20 11.49 -25.31
C VAL A 421 -1.22 11.72 -23.81
N LEU A 422 -2.41 11.81 -23.19
CA LEU A 422 -2.50 11.89 -21.73
C LEU A 422 -2.01 10.61 -21.06
N MET A 423 -2.35 9.44 -21.59
CA MET A 423 -1.90 8.15 -21.02
C MET A 423 -0.40 7.90 -21.21
N ASP A 424 0.24 8.43 -22.26
CA ASP A 424 1.67 8.30 -22.49
C ASP A 424 2.55 8.92 -21.40
N VAL A 425 1.98 9.80 -20.58
CA VAL A 425 2.68 10.34 -19.39
C VAL A 425 3.14 9.22 -18.43
N TYR A 426 2.39 8.11 -18.36
CA TYR A 426 2.73 7.01 -17.45
C TYR A 426 4.05 6.34 -17.82
N PRO A 427 4.23 5.74 -19.02
CA PRO A 427 5.48 5.09 -19.39
C PRO A 427 6.66 6.08 -19.45
N VAL A 428 6.46 7.32 -19.90
CA VAL A 428 7.52 8.34 -19.92
C VAL A 428 7.98 8.67 -18.50
N SER A 429 7.05 8.92 -17.57
CA SER A 429 7.38 9.21 -16.17
C SER A 429 8.08 8.04 -15.49
N TRP A 430 7.64 6.81 -15.74
CA TRP A 430 8.24 5.60 -15.17
C TRP A 430 9.65 5.36 -15.71
N LEU A 431 9.88 5.56 -17.01
CA LEU A 431 11.20 5.41 -17.62
C LEU A 431 12.22 6.40 -17.02
N ILE A 432 11.87 7.68 -16.97
CA ILE A 432 12.74 8.73 -16.41
C ILE A 432 13.04 8.45 -14.94
N THR A 433 12.00 8.11 -14.16
CA THR A 433 12.16 7.77 -12.74
C THR A 433 13.04 6.54 -12.54
N SER A 434 12.87 5.52 -13.38
CA SER A 434 13.68 4.29 -13.31
C SER A 434 15.16 4.55 -13.56
N ILE A 435 15.49 5.34 -14.58
CA ILE A 435 16.88 5.72 -14.89
C ILE A 435 17.48 6.50 -13.72
N ALA A 436 16.75 7.49 -13.18
CA ALA A 436 17.23 8.32 -12.08
C ALA A 436 17.44 7.52 -10.78
N THR A 437 16.50 6.63 -10.43
CA THR A 437 16.61 5.80 -9.21
C THR A 437 17.71 4.75 -9.34
N LEU A 438 17.87 4.11 -10.51
CA LEU A 438 18.98 3.20 -10.78
C LEU A 438 20.32 3.90 -10.66
N THR A 439 20.45 5.09 -11.23
CA THR A 439 21.67 5.90 -11.13
C THR A 439 21.99 6.23 -9.67
N ALA A 440 21.00 6.66 -8.89
CA ALA A 440 21.15 6.93 -7.46
C ALA A 440 21.58 5.67 -6.70
N TYR A 441 20.98 4.50 -7.00
CA TYR A 441 21.35 3.23 -6.37
C TYR A 441 22.82 2.87 -6.65
N TYR A 442 23.28 2.99 -7.88
CA TYR A 442 24.67 2.66 -8.21
C TYR A 442 25.68 3.63 -7.59
N ILE A 443 25.31 4.92 -7.45
CA ILE A 443 26.17 5.91 -6.77
C ILE A 443 26.25 5.60 -5.26
N ILE A 444 25.11 5.35 -4.59
CA ILE A 444 25.10 5.05 -3.16
C ILE A 444 25.81 3.74 -2.89
N ARG A 445 25.53 2.71 -3.68
CA ARG A 445 26.17 1.41 -3.57
C ARG A 445 27.70 1.51 -3.61
N ARG A 446 28.28 2.30 -4.55
CA ARG A 446 29.73 2.51 -4.65
C ARG A 446 30.33 3.20 -3.41
N LYS A 447 29.54 3.94 -2.65
CA LYS A 447 30.00 4.61 -1.43
C LYS A 447 29.92 3.71 -0.18
N ILE A 448 29.06 2.70 -0.20
CA ILE A 448 28.79 1.83 0.95
C ILE A 448 29.56 0.50 0.81
N PHE A 449 29.70 -0.01 -0.42
CA PHE A 449 30.30 -1.30 -0.78
C PHE A 449 31.61 -1.10 -1.54
#